data_cd8d69c3685765fab87cb4f38ba1c70d
#
_entry.id   cd8d69c3685765fab87cb4f38ba1c70d
#
_cell.length_a   1.000
_cell.length_b   1.000
_cell.length_c   1.000
_cell.angle_alpha   90.00
_cell.angle_beta   90.00
_cell.angle_gamma   90.00
#
_symmetry.space_group_name_H-M   'P 1'
#
loop_
_entity.id
_entity.type
_entity.pdbx_description
1 polymer ?
#
loop_
_entity_poly.entity_id
_entity_poly.type
_entity_poly.pdbx_seq_one_letter_code
_entity_poly.pdbx_strand_id
1 'polypeptide(L)'
;MPAFAGETKLERHTMAGIDFRVETDLLGKRNVPADAYYGIHTLRAKENFDISGRSIASFPYLIIALAAVKEAAADANCELGLLPQAYRDAIAAACVEIREGHLHDQFVVDIIQGGAGTSTNMNANEVICNRALEIMGHARGEYDYLHPNEHVNLAQSTNDVYPTALRIATCFAIEHLLEAMVHLRDAFDEKAHAFAGLLKLGRTQLQDAVPMTLGQEFSTYAVMLTEDIARLQEAGALIREINLGATAIGTGITAHPDYAAKALAALRRITGVDLSTAPNLIEATQDCGAFVQISGVLKRIAVKLSKTCNDLRLLSSGPRAGFGEINLPPMQAGSSIMPGKVNPVIPEVVNQVAFEVFGNDLTVTFAAEAGQLQLNAFEPVIASALFRSFGHLTAACMTLADKCVKGITANPERLRETLERSVALATALNPYLGYKRATSVAADAHASGKTIREVVLGRQLMTEAQLDEALRPDALIQPRVY
;
A
#
# COMPACT_ATOMS: atom_id res chain seq x y z
N MET A 1 -36.31 -21.01 28.47
CA MET A 1 -36.00 -20.14 27.36
C MET A 1 -37.00 -19.02 27.31
N PRO A 2 -36.70 -17.78 27.60
CA PRO A 2 -37.55 -16.62 27.31
C PRO A 2 -37.01 -15.94 26.03
N ALA A 3 -37.96 -15.60 25.17
CA ALA A 3 -37.77 -14.90 23.91
C ALA A 3 -37.32 -13.45 24.17
N PHE A 4 -36.21 -13.04 23.53
CA PHE A 4 -35.83 -11.64 23.39
C PHE A 4 -36.52 -11.08 22.14
N ALA A 5 -37.69 -10.48 22.34
CA ALA A 5 -38.26 -9.52 21.40
C ALA A 5 -37.85 -8.13 21.90
N GLY A 6 -36.76 -7.60 21.38
CA GLY A 6 -36.35 -6.22 21.53
C GLY A 6 -36.62 -5.48 20.23
N GLU A 7 -37.80 -4.86 20.13
CA GLU A 7 -38.07 -3.84 19.11
C GLU A 7 -37.15 -2.65 19.37
N THR A 8 -36.08 -2.52 18.57
CA THR A 8 -35.33 -1.27 18.46
C THR A 8 -36.20 -0.25 17.73
N LYS A 9 -36.87 0.60 18.49
CA LYS A 9 -37.40 1.86 17.99
C LYS A 9 -36.24 2.70 17.49
N LEU A 10 -36.03 2.74 16.16
CA LEU A 10 -35.31 3.85 15.52
C LEU A 10 -36.11 5.11 15.82
N GLU A 11 -35.62 5.94 16.73
CA GLU A 11 -36.11 7.29 16.92
C GLU A 11 -35.90 8.07 15.61
N ARG A 12 -37.04 8.37 14.95
CA ARG A 12 -37.05 9.36 13.88
C ARG A 12 -36.76 10.71 14.53
N HIS A 13 -35.49 11.12 14.51
CA HIS A 13 -35.15 12.52 14.67
C HIS A 13 -35.67 13.23 13.42
N THR A 14 -36.80 13.88 13.52
CA THR A 14 -37.22 14.93 12.61
C THR A 14 -36.16 16.02 12.68
N MET A 15 -35.24 16.03 11.71
CA MET A 15 -34.33 17.16 11.52
C MET A 15 -35.15 18.35 11.03
N ALA A 16 -35.54 19.22 11.95
CA ALA A 16 -36.14 20.50 11.65
C ALA A 16 -35.07 21.36 10.93
N GLY A 17 -35.28 21.64 9.63
CA GLY A 17 -34.50 22.61 8.86
C GLY A 17 -33.73 22.09 7.65
N ILE A 18 -33.92 20.85 7.21
CA ILE A 18 -33.34 20.36 5.95
C ILE A 18 -34.40 20.42 4.85
N ASP A 19 -34.14 21.22 3.80
CA ASP A 19 -34.92 21.22 2.58
C ASP A 19 -34.60 19.98 1.72
N PHE A 20 -35.61 19.46 1.03
CA PHE A 20 -35.49 18.29 0.19
C PHE A 20 -35.97 18.61 -1.24
N ARG A 21 -35.32 18.03 -2.22
CA ARG A 21 -35.83 17.92 -3.59
C ARG A 21 -36.35 16.51 -3.83
N VAL A 22 -37.44 16.39 -4.60
CA VAL A 22 -38.02 15.10 -4.96
C VAL A 22 -37.39 14.61 -6.25
N GLU A 23 -36.73 13.46 -6.20
CA GLU A 23 -36.25 12.76 -7.39
C GLU A 23 -37.02 11.47 -7.60
N THR A 24 -37.04 10.96 -8.85
CA THR A 24 -37.78 9.75 -9.25
C THR A 24 -36.88 8.84 -10.06
N ASP A 25 -36.92 7.53 -9.77
CA ASP A 25 -36.33 6.47 -10.56
C ASP A 25 -37.35 5.33 -10.82
N LEU A 26 -36.88 4.21 -11.38
CA LEU A 26 -37.75 3.05 -11.67
C LEU A 26 -38.41 2.44 -10.41
N LEU A 27 -37.85 2.67 -9.22
CA LEU A 27 -38.38 2.18 -7.95
C LEU A 27 -39.29 3.19 -7.24
N GLY A 28 -39.51 4.37 -7.85
CA GLY A 28 -40.38 5.41 -7.32
C GLY A 28 -39.63 6.60 -6.71
N LYS A 29 -40.38 7.48 -6.04
CA LYS A 29 -39.88 8.76 -5.52
C LYS A 29 -39.10 8.62 -4.23
N ARG A 30 -38.10 9.53 -4.04
CA ARG A 30 -37.36 9.76 -2.79
C ARG A 30 -37.13 11.24 -2.59
N ASN A 31 -37.00 11.62 -1.32
CA ASN A 31 -36.60 12.95 -0.90
C ASN A 31 -35.08 12.97 -0.74
N VAL A 32 -34.37 13.62 -1.65
CA VAL A 32 -32.93 13.83 -1.59
C VAL A 32 -32.66 15.18 -0.89
N PRO A 33 -31.69 15.32 0.03
CA PRO A 33 -31.37 16.63 0.60
C PRO A 33 -31.09 17.65 -0.48
N ALA A 34 -31.67 18.84 -0.38
CA ALA A 34 -31.59 19.85 -1.45
C ALA A 34 -30.17 20.37 -1.69
N ASP A 35 -29.33 20.36 -0.65
CA ASP A 35 -27.93 20.76 -0.66
C ASP A 35 -26.96 19.67 -1.16
N ALA A 36 -27.38 18.40 -1.22
CA ALA A 36 -26.56 17.30 -1.69
C ALA A 36 -26.31 17.38 -3.21
N TYR A 37 -25.07 17.07 -3.63
CA TYR A 37 -24.76 16.88 -5.06
C TYR A 37 -25.07 15.46 -5.56
N TYR A 38 -25.14 14.48 -4.67
CA TYR A 38 -25.62 13.15 -5.04
C TYR A 38 -27.15 13.14 -5.25
N GLY A 39 -27.65 12.14 -5.96
CA GLY A 39 -29.07 12.00 -6.29
C GLY A 39 -29.71 10.77 -5.68
N ILE A 40 -30.86 10.39 -6.26
CA ILE A 40 -31.74 9.31 -5.77
C ILE A 40 -31.04 7.94 -5.77
N HIS A 41 -30.18 7.64 -6.77
CA HIS A 41 -29.51 6.35 -6.86
C HIS A 41 -28.49 6.18 -5.73
N THR A 42 -27.70 7.21 -5.47
CA THR A 42 -26.77 7.25 -4.35
C THR A 42 -27.49 7.19 -3.00
N LEU A 43 -28.62 7.91 -2.87
CA LEU A 43 -29.42 7.83 -1.62
C LEU A 43 -29.87 6.40 -1.34
N ARG A 44 -30.38 5.67 -2.34
CA ARG A 44 -30.75 4.26 -2.18
C ARG A 44 -29.56 3.37 -1.83
N ALA A 45 -28.40 3.61 -2.45
CA ALA A 45 -27.20 2.87 -2.13
C ALA A 45 -26.77 3.08 -0.67
N LYS A 46 -26.86 4.32 -0.17
CA LYS A 46 -26.60 4.66 1.21
C LYS A 46 -27.59 4.02 2.19
N GLU A 47 -28.88 3.91 1.80
CA GLU A 47 -29.89 3.21 2.57
C GLU A 47 -29.66 1.69 2.59
N ASN A 48 -29.16 1.10 1.50
CA ASN A 48 -28.95 -0.34 1.36
C ASN A 48 -27.64 -0.85 1.99
N PHE A 49 -26.57 -0.04 1.96
CA PHE A 49 -25.22 -0.46 2.31
C PHE A 49 -24.64 0.45 3.41
N ASP A 50 -24.98 0.15 4.65
CA ASP A 50 -24.35 0.69 5.86
C ASP A 50 -23.59 -0.46 6.53
N ILE A 51 -22.46 -0.83 5.93
CA ILE A 51 -21.72 -2.04 6.29
C ILE A 51 -20.41 -1.72 7.01
N SER A 52 -19.56 -0.89 6.41
CA SER A 52 -18.22 -0.60 6.94
C SER A 52 -18.16 0.69 7.79
N GLY A 53 -19.16 1.54 7.67
CA GLY A 53 -19.16 2.90 8.24
C GLY A 53 -18.16 3.84 7.59
N ARG A 54 -17.61 3.45 6.43
CA ARG A 54 -16.65 4.25 5.65
C ARG A 54 -17.18 4.46 4.24
N SER A 55 -17.18 5.69 3.78
CA SER A 55 -17.52 6.00 2.39
C SER A 55 -16.31 5.93 1.48
N ILE A 56 -16.56 5.87 0.16
CA ILE A 56 -15.53 5.94 -0.88
C ILE A 56 -14.74 7.26 -0.86
N ALA A 57 -15.23 8.30 -0.15
CA ALA A 57 -14.46 9.52 0.12
C ALA A 57 -13.12 9.24 0.81
N SER A 58 -12.99 8.11 1.50
CA SER A 58 -11.71 7.67 2.09
C SER A 58 -10.68 7.21 1.05
N PHE A 59 -11.05 7.11 -0.22
CA PHE A 59 -10.17 6.73 -1.34
C PHE A 59 -10.09 7.83 -2.39
N PRO A 60 -9.39 8.96 -2.13
CA PRO A 60 -9.38 10.12 -3.01
C PRO A 60 -8.89 9.80 -4.42
N TYR A 61 -7.93 8.89 -4.60
CA TYR A 61 -7.47 8.47 -5.92
C TYR A 61 -8.56 7.81 -6.78
N LEU A 62 -9.50 7.05 -6.15
CA LEU A 62 -10.62 6.46 -6.86
C LEU A 62 -11.58 7.55 -7.37
N ILE A 63 -11.85 8.55 -6.55
CA ILE A 63 -12.71 9.69 -6.94
C ILE A 63 -12.07 10.49 -8.08
N ILE A 64 -10.78 10.79 -7.97
CA ILE A 64 -10.01 11.48 -9.01
C ILE A 64 -10.04 10.68 -10.32
N ALA A 65 -9.85 9.37 -10.24
CA ALA A 65 -9.89 8.49 -11.41
C ALA A 65 -11.28 8.40 -12.04
N LEU A 66 -12.36 8.31 -11.23
CA LEU A 66 -13.73 8.36 -11.73
C LEU A 66 -14.00 9.66 -12.47
N ALA A 67 -13.63 10.81 -11.91
CA ALA A 67 -13.78 12.11 -12.56
C ALA A 67 -12.98 12.16 -13.88
N ALA A 68 -11.75 11.65 -13.92
CA ALA A 68 -10.95 11.58 -15.14
C ALA A 68 -11.61 10.71 -16.23
N VAL A 69 -12.20 9.56 -15.86
CA VAL A 69 -12.94 8.69 -16.78
C VAL A 69 -14.15 9.43 -17.35
N LYS A 70 -14.93 10.15 -16.51
CA LYS A 70 -16.12 10.88 -16.96
C LYS A 70 -15.77 12.08 -17.84
N GLU A 71 -14.69 12.80 -17.54
CA GLU A 71 -14.17 13.87 -18.39
C GLU A 71 -13.74 13.32 -19.76
N ALA A 72 -12.97 12.23 -19.79
CA ALA A 72 -12.51 11.60 -21.03
C ALA A 72 -13.67 11.06 -21.88
N ALA A 73 -14.69 10.49 -21.23
CA ALA A 73 -15.90 10.03 -21.90
C ALA A 73 -16.70 11.18 -22.53
N ALA A 74 -16.84 12.29 -21.80
CA ALA A 74 -17.51 13.50 -22.33
C ALA A 74 -16.74 14.08 -23.52
N ASP A 75 -15.39 14.16 -23.45
CA ASP A 75 -14.53 14.58 -24.56
C ASP A 75 -14.75 13.69 -25.79
N ALA A 76 -14.67 12.37 -25.62
CA ALA A 76 -14.83 11.42 -26.72
C ALA A 76 -16.21 11.50 -27.36
N ASN A 77 -17.29 11.56 -26.56
CA ASN A 77 -18.65 11.67 -27.07
C ASN A 77 -18.92 13.01 -27.79
N CYS A 78 -18.32 14.10 -27.32
CA CYS A 78 -18.41 15.40 -27.99
C CYS A 78 -17.67 15.38 -29.34
N GLU A 79 -16.46 14.85 -29.40
CA GLU A 79 -15.72 14.70 -30.66
C GLU A 79 -16.42 13.80 -31.69
N LEU A 80 -17.23 12.85 -31.21
CA LEU A 80 -18.05 11.98 -32.06
C LEU A 80 -19.41 12.60 -32.45
N GLY A 81 -19.70 13.82 -31.97
CA GLY A 81 -20.98 14.50 -32.24
C GLY A 81 -22.17 13.91 -31.47
N LEU A 82 -21.93 13.07 -30.45
CA LEU A 82 -22.96 12.41 -29.64
C LEU A 82 -23.35 13.21 -28.41
N LEU A 83 -22.49 14.13 -27.97
CA LEU A 83 -22.73 15.01 -26.81
C LEU A 83 -22.55 16.49 -27.26
N PRO A 84 -23.52 17.40 -27.00
CA PRO A 84 -23.36 18.81 -27.28
C PRO A 84 -22.16 19.43 -26.56
N GLN A 85 -21.48 20.37 -27.23
CA GLN A 85 -20.30 21.04 -26.67
C GLN A 85 -20.57 21.71 -25.31
N ALA A 86 -21.73 22.39 -25.15
CA ALA A 86 -22.09 23.04 -23.89
C ALA A 86 -22.19 22.04 -22.71
N TYR A 87 -22.72 20.84 -22.97
CA TYR A 87 -22.80 19.77 -21.95
C TYR A 87 -21.43 19.22 -21.63
N ARG A 88 -20.61 18.96 -22.65
CA ARG A 88 -19.22 18.53 -22.48
C ARG A 88 -18.43 19.53 -21.63
N ASP A 89 -18.54 20.83 -21.92
CA ASP A 89 -17.79 21.85 -21.19
C ASP A 89 -18.19 21.92 -19.71
N ALA A 90 -19.50 21.83 -19.41
CA ALA A 90 -19.99 21.80 -18.03
C ALA A 90 -19.59 20.55 -17.29
N ILE A 91 -19.66 19.36 -17.92
CA ILE A 91 -19.21 18.07 -17.35
C ILE A 91 -17.69 18.12 -17.07
N ALA A 92 -16.91 18.58 -18.05
CA ALA A 92 -15.46 18.67 -17.90
C ALA A 92 -15.05 19.62 -16.76
N ALA A 93 -15.71 20.80 -16.66
CA ALA A 93 -15.45 21.75 -15.58
C ALA A 93 -15.76 21.14 -14.20
N ALA A 94 -16.89 20.43 -14.04
CA ALA A 94 -17.21 19.70 -12.81
C ALA A 94 -16.19 18.61 -12.48
N CYS A 95 -15.73 17.86 -13.49
CA CYS A 95 -14.70 16.82 -13.31
C CYS A 95 -13.35 17.40 -12.88
N VAL A 96 -12.95 18.56 -13.42
CA VAL A 96 -11.71 19.26 -13.03
C VAL A 96 -11.78 19.65 -11.55
N GLU A 97 -12.87 20.27 -11.09
CA GLU A 97 -13.05 20.62 -9.67
C GLU A 97 -12.92 19.38 -8.77
N ILE A 98 -13.53 18.24 -9.16
CA ILE A 98 -13.43 17.00 -8.39
C ILE A 98 -11.99 16.46 -8.38
N ARG A 99 -11.28 16.51 -9.50
CA ARG A 99 -9.86 16.07 -9.56
C ARG A 99 -8.94 16.97 -8.72
N GLU A 100 -9.30 18.22 -8.50
CA GLU A 100 -8.61 19.17 -7.62
C GLU A 100 -8.96 18.99 -6.14
N GLY A 101 -9.84 18.03 -5.81
CA GLY A 101 -10.20 17.68 -4.44
C GLY A 101 -11.50 18.28 -3.93
N HIS A 102 -12.24 19.00 -4.76
CA HIS A 102 -13.55 19.53 -4.38
C HIS A 102 -14.63 18.44 -4.42
N LEU A 103 -15.66 18.58 -3.61
CA LEU A 103 -16.84 17.70 -3.56
C LEU A 103 -16.57 16.24 -3.18
N HIS A 104 -15.40 15.90 -2.68
CA HIS A 104 -15.09 14.52 -2.25
C HIS A 104 -16.01 14.06 -1.12
N ASP A 105 -16.48 14.93 -0.27
CA ASP A 105 -17.45 14.68 0.79
C ASP A 105 -18.84 14.25 0.26
N GLN A 106 -19.12 14.48 -1.04
CA GLN A 106 -20.36 14.08 -1.71
C GLN A 106 -20.32 12.63 -2.25
N PHE A 107 -19.17 11.97 -2.13
CA PHE A 107 -19.00 10.55 -2.48
C PHE A 107 -19.27 9.67 -1.25
N VAL A 108 -20.55 9.47 -0.97
CA VAL A 108 -21.07 9.00 0.33
C VAL A 108 -21.40 7.52 0.40
N VAL A 109 -21.29 6.77 -0.71
CA VAL A 109 -21.58 5.33 -0.73
C VAL A 109 -20.53 4.55 0.05
N ASP A 110 -20.96 3.48 0.75
CA ASP A 110 -20.05 2.63 1.52
C ASP A 110 -19.02 1.93 0.62
N ILE A 111 -17.82 1.73 1.13
CA ILE A 111 -16.74 1.01 0.43
C ILE A 111 -17.07 -0.47 0.20
N ILE A 112 -17.96 -1.05 1.01
CA ILE A 112 -18.47 -2.42 0.87
C ILE A 112 -19.88 -2.34 0.32
N GLN A 113 -20.03 -2.66 -0.96
CA GLN A 113 -21.28 -2.49 -1.70
C GLN A 113 -21.49 -3.62 -2.71
N GLY A 114 -22.73 -4.07 -2.89
CA GLY A 114 -23.13 -4.97 -3.96
C GLY A 114 -23.34 -4.24 -5.29
N GLY A 115 -23.39 -4.99 -6.40
CA GLY A 115 -23.66 -4.44 -7.72
C GLY A 115 -22.45 -4.04 -8.54
N ALA A 116 -21.28 -4.65 -8.28
CA ALA A 116 -20.06 -4.50 -9.08
C ALA A 116 -19.57 -3.04 -9.22
N GLY A 117 -19.81 -2.19 -8.21
CA GLY A 117 -19.42 -0.77 -8.24
C GLY A 117 -20.49 0.17 -8.84
N THR A 118 -21.70 -0.29 -9.13
CA THR A 118 -22.76 0.56 -9.69
C THR A 118 -23.10 1.73 -8.77
N SER A 119 -23.14 1.52 -7.46
CA SER A 119 -23.39 2.60 -6.50
C SER A 119 -22.32 3.69 -6.59
N THR A 120 -21.05 3.33 -6.72
CA THR A 120 -19.93 4.26 -6.90
C THR A 120 -20.00 5.00 -8.23
N ASN A 121 -20.24 4.29 -9.34
CA ASN A 121 -20.39 4.90 -10.67
C ASN A 121 -21.54 5.89 -10.70
N MET A 122 -22.70 5.53 -10.12
CA MET A 122 -23.87 6.42 -10.07
C MET A 122 -23.63 7.61 -9.14
N ASN A 123 -22.92 7.43 -8.00
CA ASN A 123 -22.54 8.55 -7.15
C ASN A 123 -21.70 9.56 -7.94
N ALA A 124 -20.72 9.11 -8.72
CA ALA A 124 -19.94 9.98 -9.58
C ALA A 124 -20.82 10.67 -10.64
N ASN A 125 -21.69 9.91 -11.34
CA ASN A 125 -22.59 10.46 -12.36
C ASN A 125 -23.49 11.58 -11.79
N GLU A 126 -24.09 11.33 -10.63
CA GLU A 126 -25.02 12.28 -9.99
C GLU A 126 -24.31 13.53 -9.47
N VAL A 127 -23.16 13.39 -8.81
CA VAL A 127 -22.35 14.52 -8.32
C VAL A 127 -21.87 15.40 -9.48
N ILE A 128 -21.31 14.79 -10.52
CA ILE A 128 -20.83 15.50 -11.71
C ILE A 128 -22.01 16.20 -12.42
N CYS A 129 -23.13 15.50 -12.59
CA CYS A 129 -24.32 16.03 -13.25
C CYS A 129 -24.87 17.26 -12.50
N ASN A 130 -25.06 17.16 -11.19
CA ASN A 130 -25.59 18.25 -10.39
C ASN A 130 -24.63 19.46 -10.34
N ARG A 131 -23.33 19.23 -10.31
CA ARG A 131 -22.36 20.32 -10.40
C ARG A 131 -22.36 20.96 -11.79
N ALA A 132 -22.44 20.18 -12.84
CA ALA A 132 -22.53 20.66 -14.21
C ALA A 132 -23.83 21.47 -14.45
N LEU A 133 -24.98 21.05 -13.88
CA LEU A 133 -26.23 21.82 -13.91
C LEU A 133 -26.05 23.24 -13.29
N GLU A 134 -25.39 23.32 -12.12
CA GLU A 134 -25.09 24.63 -11.50
C GLU A 134 -24.19 25.49 -12.38
N ILE A 135 -23.16 24.93 -13.00
CA ILE A 135 -22.26 25.65 -13.94
C ILE A 135 -23.05 26.19 -15.13
N MET A 136 -24.09 25.46 -15.56
CA MET A 136 -24.99 25.89 -16.64
C MET A 136 -26.07 26.86 -16.17
N GLY A 137 -26.18 27.17 -14.87
CA GLY A 137 -27.18 28.08 -14.30
C GLY A 137 -28.52 27.44 -13.94
N HIS A 138 -28.54 26.10 -13.81
CA HIS A 138 -29.72 25.33 -13.44
C HIS A 138 -29.62 24.82 -11.97
N ALA A 139 -30.77 24.46 -11.39
CA ALA A 139 -30.82 23.88 -10.07
C ALA A 139 -30.44 22.41 -10.11
N ARG A 140 -29.95 21.88 -8.96
CA ARG A 140 -29.66 20.46 -8.77
C ARG A 140 -30.94 19.64 -8.92
N GLY A 141 -30.89 18.54 -9.65
CA GLY A 141 -32.02 17.68 -9.94
C GLY A 141 -32.85 18.11 -11.15
N GLU A 142 -32.52 19.21 -11.85
CA GLU A 142 -33.19 19.58 -13.10
C GLU A 142 -32.68 18.74 -14.29
N TYR A 143 -32.87 17.41 -14.19
CA TYR A 143 -32.32 16.40 -15.09
C TYR A 143 -32.94 16.47 -16.52
N ASP A 144 -33.96 17.27 -16.76
CA ASP A 144 -34.45 17.56 -18.11
C ASP A 144 -33.42 18.34 -18.96
N TYR A 145 -32.49 19.08 -18.33
CA TYR A 145 -31.44 19.81 -19.03
C TYR A 145 -30.16 19.01 -19.16
N LEU A 146 -29.70 18.34 -18.07
CA LEU A 146 -28.56 17.45 -18.08
C LEU A 146 -28.84 16.25 -17.19
N HIS A 147 -28.68 15.03 -17.72
CA HIS A 147 -29.07 13.80 -17.02
C HIS A 147 -27.86 12.93 -16.69
N PRO A 148 -27.79 12.32 -15.47
CA PRO A 148 -26.66 11.49 -15.04
C PRO A 148 -26.40 10.30 -15.97
N ASN A 149 -27.48 9.60 -16.42
CA ASN A 149 -27.34 8.40 -17.24
C ASN A 149 -27.25 8.71 -18.74
N GLU A 150 -28.02 9.69 -19.24
CA GLU A 150 -28.10 9.96 -20.67
C GLU A 150 -26.91 10.78 -21.19
N HIS A 151 -26.32 11.64 -20.33
CA HIS A 151 -25.24 12.52 -20.73
C HIS A 151 -23.92 12.20 -20.04
N VAL A 152 -23.85 12.18 -18.70
CA VAL A 152 -22.59 11.92 -17.97
C VAL A 152 -22.11 10.48 -18.18
N ASN A 153 -23.04 9.51 -18.25
CA ASN A 153 -22.75 8.09 -18.46
C ASN A 153 -22.90 7.63 -19.92
N LEU A 154 -23.02 8.54 -20.88
CA LEU A 154 -23.22 8.23 -22.31
C LEU A 154 -22.13 7.29 -22.83
N ALA A 155 -22.52 6.21 -23.53
CA ALA A 155 -21.66 5.18 -24.09
C ALA A 155 -20.84 4.39 -23.05
N GLN A 156 -21.26 4.36 -21.79
CA GLN A 156 -20.56 3.70 -20.70
C GLN A 156 -21.46 2.67 -19.97
N SER A 157 -20.81 1.73 -19.32
CA SER A 157 -21.40 0.86 -18.29
C SER A 157 -20.57 0.98 -17.01
N THR A 158 -21.14 0.68 -15.86
CA THR A 158 -20.33 0.48 -14.64
C THR A 158 -19.23 -0.54 -14.88
N ASN A 159 -19.51 -1.57 -15.70
CA ASN A 159 -18.62 -2.70 -15.94
C ASN A 159 -17.33 -2.33 -16.70
N ASP A 160 -17.27 -1.18 -17.35
CA ASP A 160 -16.04 -0.66 -17.95
C ASP A 160 -15.52 0.59 -17.25
N VAL A 161 -16.39 1.41 -16.66
CA VAL A 161 -16.00 2.61 -15.91
C VAL A 161 -15.30 2.27 -14.60
N TYR A 162 -15.92 1.40 -13.78
CA TYR A 162 -15.40 1.11 -12.44
C TYR A 162 -14.02 0.45 -12.48
N PRO A 163 -13.80 -0.66 -13.22
CA PRO A 163 -12.47 -1.26 -13.33
C PRO A 163 -11.43 -0.33 -13.96
N THR A 164 -11.81 0.50 -14.95
CA THR A 164 -10.89 1.50 -15.52
C THR A 164 -10.47 2.52 -14.46
N ALA A 165 -11.41 3.05 -13.68
CA ALA A 165 -11.11 3.99 -12.59
C ALA A 165 -10.27 3.32 -11.50
N LEU A 166 -10.56 2.09 -11.14
CA LEU A 166 -9.79 1.32 -10.16
C LEU A 166 -8.33 1.13 -10.62
N ARG A 167 -8.09 0.81 -11.89
CA ARG A 167 -6.75 0.68 -12.46
C ARG A 167 -5.99 2.01 -12.46
N ILE A 168 -6.61 3.11 -12.88
CA ILE A 168 -6.00 4.45 -12.83
C ILE A 168 -5.65 4.84 -11.39
N ALA A 169 -6.58 4.68 -10.46
CA ALA A 169 -6.36 4.96 -9.04
C ALA A 169 -5.23 4.10 -8.45
N THR A 170 -5.11 2.85 -8.88
CA THR A 170 -4.01 1.96 -8.50
C THR A 170 -2.67 2.46 -9.04
N CYS A 171 -2.61 3.01 -10.26
CA CYS A 171 -1.40 3.65 -10.78
C CYS A 171 -0.94 4.81 -9.89
N PHE A 172 -1.86 5.70 -9.48
CA PHE A 172 -1.52 6.80 -8.56
C PHE A 172 -1.05 6.31 -7.19
N ALA A 173 -1.70 5.26 -6.65
CA ALA A 173 -1.30 4.66 -5.38
C ALA A 173 0.08 3.99 -5.46
N ILE A 174 0.44 3.37 -6.59
CA ILE A 174 1.77 2.80 -6.85
C ILE A 174 2.84 3.89 -6.79
N GLU A 175 2.65 5.02 -7.49
CA GLU A 175 3.61 6.12 -7.50
C GLU A 175 3.88 6.65 -6.09
N HIS A 176 2.84 6.86 -5.30
CA HIS A 176 2.95 7.35 -3.91
C HIS A 176 3.68 6.34 -2.99
N LEU A 177 3.40 5.04 -3.15
CA LEU A 177 4.12 4.01 -2.40
C LEU A 177 5.59 3.93 -2.81
N LEU A 178 5.89 4.05 -4.11
CA LEU A 178 7.27 4.05 -4.61
C LEU A 178 8.09 5.20 -3.99
N GLU A 179 7.53 6.41 -3.92
CA GLU A 179 8.19 7.56 -3.26
C GLU A 179 8.51 7.27 -1.80
N ALA A 180 7.55 6.72 -1.06
CA ALA A 180 7.75 6.36 0.35
C ALA A 180 8.77 5.23 0.54
N MET A 181 8.81 4.25 -0.36
CA MET A 181 9.80 3.16 -0.33
C MET A 181 11.21 3.67 -0.65
N VAL A 182 11.35 4.59 -1.61
CA VAL A 182 12.63 5.26 -1.91
C VAL A 182 13.13 6.02 -0.68
N HIS A 183 12.26 6.80 -0.04
CA HIS A 183 12.60 7.54 1.17
C HIS A 183 13.09 6.62 2.31
N LEU A 184 12.45 5.49 2.52
CA LEU A 184 12.87 4.49 3.52
C LEU A 184 14.18 3.79 3.12
N ARG A 185 14.35 3.43 1.84
CA ARG A 185 15.58 2.83 1.32
C ARG A 185 16.79 3.74 1.61
N ASP A 186 16.65 5.02 1.29
CA ASP A 186 17.72 6.00 1.44
C ASP A 186 18.10 6.18 2.92
N ALA A 187 17.12 6.17 3.83
CA ALA A 187 17.37 6.20 5.27
C ALA A 187 18.17 4.96 5.76
N PHE A 188 17.90 3.77 5.24
CA PHE A 188 18.69 2.58 5.54
C PHE A 188 20.10 2.64 4.94
N ASP A 189 20.24 3.14 3.72
CA ASP A 189 21.53 3.29 3.04
C ASP A 189 22.44 4.29 3.78
N GLU A 190 21.91 5.42 4.23
CA GLU A 190 22.63 6.37 5.10
C GLU A 190 23.15 5.69 6.38
N LYS A 191 22.35 4.83 7.03
CA LYS A 191 22.77 4.06 8.20
C LYS A 191 23.79 2.99 7.86
N ALA A 192 23.67 2.33 6.72
CA ALA A 192 24.68 1.37 6.25
C ALA A 192 26.05 2.04 6.12
N HIS A 193 26.12 3.23 5.54
CA HIS A 193 27.33 4.00 5.43
C HIS A 193 27.86 4.47 6.79
N ALA A 194 26.99 4.98 7.66
CA ALA A 194 27.39 5.45 9.00
C ALA A 194 27.95 4.32 9.88
N PHE A 195 27.51 3.10 9.70
CA PHE A 195 27.89 1.93 10.49
C PHE A 195 28.92 1.02 9.79
N ALA A 196 29.47 1.42 8.64
CA ALA A 196 30.35 0.60 7.81
C ALA A 196 31.60 0.09 8.54
N GLY A 197 32.13 0.88 9.47
CA GLY A 197 33.33 0.53 10.27
C GLY A 197 33.05 -0.23 11.57
N LEU A 198 31.78 -0.47 11.93
CA LEU A 198 31.42 -1.08 13.20
C LEU A 198 31.32 -2.61 13.06
N LEU A 199 32.36 -3.31 13.53
CA LEU A 199 32.35 -4.78 13.59
C LEU A 199 31.33 -5.29 14.59
N LYS A 200 30.66 -6.36 14.22
CA LYS A 200 29.72 -7.12 15.06
C LYS A 200 29.80 -8.62 14.82
N LEU A 201 29.18 -9.36 15.71
CA LEU A 201 28.93 -10.78 15.52
C LEU A 201 27.68 -10.98 14.67
N GLY A 202 27.80 -11.65 13.53
CA GLY A 202 26.66 -12.15 12.76
C GLY A 202 26.00 -13.34 13.47
N ARG A 203 24.71 -13.55 13.20
CA ARG A 203 23.95 -14.68 13.76
C ARG A 203 23.18 -15.42 12.67
N THR A 204 23.21 -16.74 12.76
CA THR A 204 22.36 -17.64 11.98
C THR A 204 21.56 -18.50 12.94
N GLN A 205 20.24 -18.61 12.74
CA GLN A 205 19.34 -19.30 13.67
C GLN A 205 19.44 -18.80 15.13
N LEU A 206 19.73 -17.49 15.29
CA LEU A 206 20.01 -16.79 16.55
C LEU A 206 21.27 -17.30 17.31
N GLN A 207 22.07 -18.14 16.69
CA GLN A 207 23.35 -18.60 17.25
C GLN A 207 24.51 -17.78 16.68
N ASP A 208 25.58 -17.69 17.45
CA ASP A 208 26.82 -17.04 17.04
C ASP A 208 27.33 -17.59 15.71
N ALA A 209 27.56 -16.69 14.76
CA ALA A 209 28.14 -17.03 13.48
C ALA A 209 29.49 -16.31 13.26
N VAL A 210 29.75 -15.79 12.10
CA VAL A 210 31.03 -15.14 11.77
C VAL A 210 30.93 -13.61 11.89
N PRO A 211 32.06 -12.90 12.01
CA PRO A 211 32.08 -11.45 12.03
C PRO A 211 31.50 -10.83 10.75
N MET A 212 30.88 -9.67 10.91
CA MET A 212 30.40 -8.78 9.86
C MET A 212 30.45 -7.35 10.39
N THR A 213 30.10 -6.35 9.56
CA THR A 213 29.85 -4.99 10.06
C THR A 213 28.34 -4.75 10.25
N LEU A 214 28.02 -3.83 11.17
CA LEU A 214 26.64 -3.35 11.32
C LEU A 214 26.16 -2.65 10.04
N GLY A 215 27.07 -1.96 9.32
CA GLY A 215 26.78 -1.37 8.02
C GLY A 215 26.38 -2.41 6.97
N GLN A 216 27.04 -3.57 6.92
CA GLN A 216 26.64 -4.68 6.03
C GLN A 216 25.23 -5.17 6.36
N GLU A 217 24.86 -5.27 7.63
CA GLU A 217 23.50 -5.67 8.04
C GLU A 217 22.46 -4.64 7.57
N PHE A 218 22.66 -3.35 7.80
CA PHE A 218 21.74 -2.30 7.36
C PHE A 218 21.67 -2.18 5.84
N SER A 219 22.74 -2.43 5.11
CA SER A 219 22.74 -2.43 3.64
C SER A 219 21.77 -3.48 3.05
N THR A 220 21.57 -4.61 3.75
CA THR A 220 20.62 -5.64 3.29
C THR A 220 19.19 -5.12 3.26
N TYR A 221 18.80 -4.24 4.19
CA TYR A 221 17.47 -3.64 4.23
C TYR A 221 17.25 -2.67 3.07
N ALA A 222 18.26 -1.89 2.71
CA ALA A 222 18.21 -1.02 1.53
C ALA A 222 18.11 -1.83 0.22
N VAL A 223 18.87 -2.92 0.08
CA VAL A 223 18.82 -3.82 -1.07
C VAL A 223 17.44 -4.47 -1.22
N MET A 224 16.87 -4.97 -0.12
CA MET A 224 15.52 -5.56 -0.13
C MET A 224 14.45 -4.57 -0.64
N LEU A 225 14.53 -3.30 -0.24
CA LEU A 225 13.62 -2.26 -0.73
C LEU A 225 13.85 -1.95 -2.20
N THR A 226 15.11 -1.88 -2.65
CA THR A 226 15.47 -1.66 -4.06
C THR A 226 14.87 -2.74 -4.97
N GLU A 227 14.96 -4.01 -4.56
CA GLU A 227 14.34 -5.11 -5.30
C GLU A 227 12.80 -5.00 -5.33
N ASP A 228 12.17 -4.61 -4.22
CA ASP A 228 10.72 -4.51 -4.14
C ASP A 228 10.17 -3.30 -4.91
N ILE A 229 10.92 -2.20 -4.98
CA ILE A 229 10.64 -1.05 -5.86
C ILE A 229 10.56 -1.54 -7.31
N ALA A 230 11.56 -2.31 -7.77
CA ALA A 230 11.56 -2.85 -9.13
C ALA A 230 10.36 -3.80 -9.37
N ARG A 231 10.03 -4.68 -8.41
CA ARG A 231 8.86 -5.59 -8.54
C ARG A 231 7.53 -4.83 -8.58
N LEU A 232 7.38 -3.76 -7.81
CA LEU A 232 6.18 -2.94 -7.83
C LEU A 232 6.02 -2.20 -9.16
N GLN A 233 7.10 -1.66 -9.72
CA GLN A 233 7.11 -1.03 -11.04
C GLN A 233 6.73 -2.02 -12.15
N GLU A 234 7.29 -3.22 -12.15
CA GLU A 234 6.96 -4.28 -13.11
C GLU A 234 5.48 -4.70 -13.03
N ALA A 235 4.97 -4.91 -11.82
CA ALA A 235 3.58 -5.28 -11.63
C ALA A 235 2.62 -4.15 -12.04
N GLY A 236 3.02 -2.89 -11.89
CA GLY A 236 2.26 -1.73 -12.34
C GLY A 236 2.03 -1.69 -13.86
N ALA A 237 2.83 -2.37 -14.67
CA ALA A 237 2.63 -2.42 -16.11
C ALA A 237 1.30 -3.08 -16.50
N LEU A 238 0.89 -4.16 -15.82
CA LEU A 238 -0.37 -4.86 -16.10
C LEU A 238 -1.61 -4.06 -15.69
N ILE A 239 -1.48 -3.15 -14.73
CA ILE A 239 -2.58 -2.31 -14.26
C ILE A 239 -2.96 -1.25 -15.31
N ARG A 240 -2.06 -0.90 -16.23
CA ARG A 240 -2.30 0.13 -17.25
C ARG A 240 -3.20 -0.31 -18.41
N GLU A 241 -3.54 -1.59 -18.47
CA GLU A 241 -4.44 -2.12 -19.47
C GLU A 241 -5.89 -1.96 -19.00
N ILE A 242 -6.71 -1.21 -19.77
CA ILE A 242 -8.07 -0.84 -19.39
C ILE A 242 -9.11 -1.43 -20.34
N ASN A 243 -10.36 -1.53 -19.88
CA ASN A 243 -11.49 -2.02 -20.67
C ASN A 243 -12.53 -0.94 -21.03
N LEU A 244 -12.21 0.36 -20.93
CA LEU A 244 -13.16 1.42 -21.27
C LEU A 244 -13.59 1.33 -22.76
N GLY A 245 -14.91 1.34 -22.99
CA GLY A 245 -15.54 1.06 -24.29
C GLY A 245 -16.06 -0.37 -24.42
N ALA A 246 -15.77 -1.24 -23.45
CA ALA A 246 -16.33 -2.60 -23.36
C ALA A 246 -17.85 -2.57 -23.18
N THR A 247 -18.36 -1.55 -22.56
CA THR A 247 -19.76 -1.41 -22.10
C THR A 247 -20.19 -2.57 -21.18
N ALA A 248 -21.24 -3.29 -21.50
CA ALA A 248 -21.85 -4.27 -20.59
C ALA A 248 -20.98 -5.51 -20.31
N ILE A 249 -20.40 -6.12 -21.35
CA ILE A 249 -19.68 -7.40 -21.27
C ILE A 249 -18.44 -7.49 -22.18
N GLY A 250 -18.00 -6.37 -22.76
CA GLY A 250 -16.85 -6.37 -23.66
C GLY A 250 -17.15 -6.30 -25.15
N THR A 251 -18.45 -6.29 -25.54
CA THR A 251 -18.85 -6.25 -26.95
C THR A 251 -18.98 -4.82 -27.53
N GLY A 252 -18.90 -3.80 -26.66
CA GLY A 252 -19.05 -2.40 -27.07
C GLY A 252 -20.47 -2.01 -27.51
N ILE A 253 -21.49 -2.81 -27.10
CA ILE A 253 -22.88 -2.51 -27.46
C ILE A 253 -23.27 -1.11 -26.99
N THR A 254 -23.98 -0.35 -27.85
CA THR A 254 -24.41 1.05 -27.64
C THR A 254 -23.30 2.10 -27.67
N ALA A 255 -22.03 1.74 -27.85
CA ALA A 255 -20.94 2.69 -28.06
C ALA A 255 -20.63 2.86 -29.55
N HIS A 256 -20.13 4.05 -29.92
CA HIS A 256 -19.60 4.30 -31.27
C HIS A 256 -18.31 3.50 -31.48
N PRO A 257 -18.02 2.95 -32.67
CA PRO A 257 -16.81 2.16 -32.92
C PRO A 257 -15.49 2.86 -32.51
N ASP A 258 -15.40 4.17 -32.68
CA ASP A 258 -14.21 4.95 -32.35
C ASP A 258 -14.19 5.46 -30.88
N TYR A 259 -15.23 5.17 -30.08
CA TYR A 259 -15.34 5.68 -28.74
C TYR A 259 -14.16 5.26 -27.83
N ALA A 260 -13.83 3.97 -27.79
CA ALA A 260 -12.75 3.45 -26.94
C ALA A 260 -11.40 4.13 -27.27
N ALA A 261 -11.07 4.30 -28.55
CA ALA A 261 -9.81 4.94 -28.98
C ALA A 261 -9.74 6.41 -28.56
N LYS A 262 -10.84 7.16 -28.75
CA LYS A 262 -10.91 8.57 -28.35
C LYS A 262 -10.89 8.76 -26.83
N ALA A 263 -11.63 7.95 -26.10
CA ALA A 263 -11.65 7.97 -24.64
C ALA A 263 -10.26 7.60 -24.06
N LEU A 264 -9.56 6.62 -24.61
CA LEU A 264 -8.20 6.29 -24.21
C LEU A 264 -7.23 7.46 -24.45
N ALA A 265 -7.31 8.12 -25.62
CA ALA A 265 -6.45 9.28 -25.92
C ALA A 265 -6.71 10.44 -24.93
N ALA A 266 -7.97 10.71 -24.62
CA ALA A 266 -8.35 11.72 -23.64
C ALA A 266 -7.86 11.33 -22.23
N LEU A 267 -8.03 10.07 -21.79
CA LEU A 267 -7.56 9.59 -20.50
C LEU A 267 -6.04 9.73 -20.34
N ARG A 268 -5.26 9.35 -21.33
CA ARG A 268 -3.79 9.54 -21.32
C ARG A 268 -3.42 11.00 -21.10
N ARG A 269 -4.10 11.91 -21.80
CA ARG A 269 -3.87 13.35 -21.66
C ARG A 269 -4.27 13.88 -20.29
N ILE A 270 -5.41 13.45 -19.76
CA ILE A 270 -5.97 13.93 -18.47
C ILE A 270 -5.16 13.41 -17.29
N THR A 271 -4.76 12.13 -17.31
CA THR A 271 -4.13 11.45 -16.19
C THR A 271 -2.60 11.44 -16.22
N GLY A 272 -2.00 11.64 -17.39
CA GLY A 272 -0.57 11.45 -17.62
C GLY A 272 -0.12 9.98 -17.56
N VAL A 273 -1.03 9.03 -17.36
CA VAL A 273 -0.73 7.59 -17.30
C VAL A 273 -0.71 6.99 -18.70
N ASP A 274 0.32 6.21 -19.03
CA ASP A 274 0.43 5.49 -20.31
C ASP A 274 -0.46 4.25 -20.30
N LEU A 275 -1.77 4.46 -20.45
CA LEU A 275 -2.80 3.42 -20.50
C LEU A 275 -2.85 2.75 -21.87
N SER A 276 -3.35 1.53 -21.93
CA SER A 276 -3.64 0.81 -23.18
C SER A 276 -5.01 0.14 -23.11
N THR A 277 -5.67 -0.01 -24.26
CA THR A 277 -6.89 -0.81 -24.34
C THR A 277 -6.53 -2.29 -24.32
N ALA A 278 -7.24 -3.08 -23.53
CA ALA A 278 -7.08 -4.52 -23.44
C ALA A 278 -7.29 -5.20 -24.83
N PRO A 279 -6.49 -6.21 -25.19
CA PRO A 279 -6.61 -6.89 -26.47
C PRO A 279 -7.94 -7.68 -26.59
N ASN A 280 -8.52 -8.09 -25.49
CA ASN A 280 -9.83 -8.73 -25.43
C ASN A 280 -10.70 -8.10 -24.33
N LEU A 281 -11.63 -7.23 -24.73
CA LEU A 281 -12.49 -6.51 -23.80
C LEU A 281 -13.46 -7.41 -23.01
N ILE A 282 -13.81 -8.61 -23.54
CA ILE A 282 -14.67 -9.55 -22.84
C ILE A 282 -13.89 -10.19 -21.67
N GLU A 283 -12.67 -10.58 -21.91
CA GLU A 283 -11.78 -11.08 -20.86
C GLU A 283 -11.50 -10.00 -19.81
N ALA A 284 -11.10 -8.79 -20.23
CA ALA A 284 -10.76 -7.70 -19.34
C ALA A 284 -11.93 -7.14 -18.51
N THR A 285 -13.19 -7.50 -18.86
CA THR A 285 -14.38 -7.13 -18.08
C THR A 285 -14.63 -8.09 -16.91
N GLN A 286 -14.03 -9.28 -16.91
CA GLN A 286 -14.24 -10.28 -15.86
C GLN A 286 -12.96 -10.69 -15.12
N ASP A 287 -11.77 -10.56 -15.72
CA ASP A 287 -10.52 -10.98 -15.11
C ASP A 287 -9.96 -9.95 -14.12
N CYS A 288 -9.65 -10.41 -12.92
CA CYS A 288 -9.02 -9.64 -11.86
C CYS A 288 -7.55 -9.99 -11.61
N GLY A 289 -6.90 -10.74 -12.52
CA GLY A 289 -5.54 -11.25 -12.36
C GLY A 289 -4.50 -10.17 -12.09
N ALA A 290 -4.62 -9.00 -12.73
CA ALA A 290 -3.74 -7.86 -12.48
C ALA A 290 -3.82 -7.35 -11.04
N PHE A 291 -4.99 -7.35 -10.43
CA PHE A 291 -5.18 -6.96 -9.02
C PHE A 291 -4.61 -8.02 -8.06
N VAL A 292 -4.75 -9.30 -8.39
CA VAL A 292 -4.13 -10.40 -7.62
C VAL A 292 -2.61 -10.28 -7.63
N GLN A 293 -2.01 -9.97 -8.79
CA GLN A 293 -0.58 -9.78 -8.90
C GLN A 293 -0.08 -8.59 -8.07
N ILE A 294 -0.73 -7.44 -8.17
CA ILE A 294 -0.38 -6.25 -7.35
C ILE A 294 -0.50 -6.58 -5.86
N SER A 295 -1.59 -7.22 -5.44
CA SER A 295 -1.79 -7.66 -4.06
C SER A 295 -0.65 -8.55 -3.57
N GLY A 296 -0.23 -9.52 -4.38
CA GLY A 296 0.91 -10.38 -4.10
C GLY A 296 2.23 -9.62 -3.92
N VAL A 297 2.46 -8.56 -4.70
CA VAL A 297 3.63 -7.69 -4.56
C VAL A 297 3.56 -6.86 -3.28
N LEU A 298 2.39 -6.29 -2.95
CA LEU A 298 2.18 -5.57 -1.68
C LEU A 298 2.43 -6.50 -0.47
N LYS A 299 1.94 -7.74 -0.53
CA LYS A 299 2.24 -8.77 0.49
C LYS A 299 3.74 -9.04 0.59
N ARG A 300 4.48 -9.17 -0.53
CA ARG A 300 5.93 -9.36 -0.52
C ARG A 300 6.64 -8.18 0.17
N ILE A 301 6.27 -6.94 -0.13
CA ILE A 301 6.80 -5.73 0.53
C ILE A 301 6.54 -5.81 2.04
N ALA A 302 5.30 -6.12 2.44
CA ALA A 302 4.90 -6.25 3.82
C ALA A 302 5.71 -7.33 4.58
N VAL A 303 5.98 -8.48 3.96
CA VAL A 303 6.83 -9.55 4.53
C VAL A 303 8.23 -9.04 4.84
N LYS A 304 8.87 -8.34 3.89
CA LYS A 304 10.23 -7.81 4.07
C LYS A 304 10.27 -6.69 5.13
N LEU A 305 9.31 -5.77 5.12
CA LEU A 305 9.21 -4.73 6.15
C LEU A 305 9.01 -5.32 7.54
N SER A 306 8.13 -6.31 7.68
CA SER A 306 7.89 -7.01 8.94
C SER A 306 9.14 -7.74 9.44
N LYS A 307 9.84 -8.44 8.55
CA LYS A 307 11.13 -9.10 8.88
C LYS A 307 12.16 -8.09 9.35
N THR A 308 12.33 -6.97 8.65
CA THR A 308 13.25 -5.90 9.04
C THR A 308 12.90 -5.33 10.42
N CYS A 309 11.61 -5.09 10.67
CA CYS A 309 11.14 -4.62 11.98
C CYS A 309 11.38 -5.62 13.11
N ASN A 310 11.27 -6.93 12.85
CA ASN A 310 11.61 -7.95 13.81
C ASN A 310 13.11 -7.94 14.17
N ASP A 311 13.99 -7.76 13.18
CA ASP A 311 15.42 -7.61 13.41
C ASP A 311 15.73 -6.35 14.22
N LEU A 312 15.17 -5.19 13.86
CA LEU A 312 15.39 -3.94 14.61
C LEU A 312 14.94 -4.07 16.08
N ARG A 313 13.81 -4.74 16.33
CA ARG A 313 13.32 -5.00 17.69
C ARG A 313 14.26 -5.93 18.46
N LEU A 314 14.80 -6.93 17.80
CA LEU A 314 15.72 -7.89 18.42
C LEU A 314 17.07 -7.25 18.73
N LEU A 315 17.67 -6.53 17.76
CA LEU A 315 18.95 -5.82 17.91
C LEU A 315 18.89 -4.75 18.99
N SER A 316 17.75 -4.09 19.19
CA SER A 316 17.55 -3.06 20.22
C SER A 316 17.05 -3.60 21.56
N SER A 317 16.85 -4.91 21.68
CA SER A 317 16.32 -5.54 22.90
C SER A 317 17.19 -5.30 24.13
N GLY A 318 16.57 -5.12 25.27
CA GLY A 318 17.27 -4.91 26.55
C GLY A 318 16.83 -3.62 27.25
N PRO A 319 17.74 -2.68 27.61
CA PRO A 319 19.14 -2.52 27.15
C PRO A 319 20.19 -3.42 27.82
N ARG A 320 19.91 -3.98 29.02
CA ARG A 320 20.90 -4.76 29.77
C ARG A 320 20.78 -6.27 29.60
N ALA A 321 19.52 -6.77 29.53
CA ALA A 321 19.20 -8.20 29.46
C ALA A 321 18.92 -8.72 28.04
N GLY A 322 19.13 -7.90 27.02
CA GLY A 322 18.96 -8.27 25.61
C GLY A 322 20.24 -8.07 24.80
N PHE A 323 20.10 -7.96 23.46
CA PHE A 323 21.26 -7.77 22.59
C PHE A 323 21.88 -6.38 22.78
N GLY A 324 21.05 -5.33 22.77
CA GLY A 324 21.54 -3.96 23.00
C GLY A 324 22.59 -3.50 22.00
N GLU A 325 22.54 -3.98 20.76
CA GLU A 325 23.51 -3.64 19.71
C GLU A 325 23.26 -2.28 19.11
N ILE A 326 21.97 -1.88 19.05
CA ILE A 326 21.50 -0.58 18.57
C ILE A 326 20.52 0.03 19.57
N ASN A 327 20.30 1.35 19.45
CA ASN A 327 19.23 2.05 20.15
C ASN A 327 18.25 2.63 19.13
N LEU A 328 16.96 2.44 19.35
CA LEU A 328 15.89 3.10 18.61
C LEU A 328 15.52 4.42 19.27
N PRO A 329 15.05 5.42 18.52
CA PRO A 329 14.55 6.67 19.11
C PRO A 329 13.40 6.39 20.10
N PRO A 330 13.40 7.01 21.28
CA PRO A 330 12.29 6.89 22.24
C PRO A 330 11.09 7.71 21.76
N MET A 331 10.04 7.06 21.27
CA MET A 331 8.88 7.73 20.67
C MET A 331 7.72 7.95 21.66
N GLN A 332 7.63 7.14 22.70
CA GLN A 332 6.64 7.29 23.76
C GLN A 332 7.04 6.52 25.02
N ALA A 333 6.49 6.89 26.18
CA ALA A 333 6.65 6.12 27.40
C ALA A 333 6.08 4.71 27.21
N GLY A 334 6.88 3.67 27.53
CA GLY A 334 6.57 2.29 27.15
C GLY A 334 5.75 1.50 28.18
N SER A 335 5.50 2.05 29.37
CA SER A 335 4.83 1.32 30.44
C SER A 335 4.09 2.23 31.40
N SER A 336 2.90 1.79 31.81
CA SER A 336 2.12 2.46 32.86
C SER A 336 2.57 2.08 34.29
N ILE A 337 3.42 1.06 34.44
CA ILE A 337 3.85 0.51 35.74
C ILE A 337 5.37 0.43 35.91
N MET A 338 6.14 0.35 34.82
CA MET A 338 7.61 0.23 34.85
C MET A 338 8.26 1.57 34.46
N PRO A 339 8.76 2.36 35.44
CA PRO A 339 9.41 3.64 35.14
C PRO A 339 10.61 3.46 34.22
N GLY A 340 10.73 4.33 33.21
CA GLY A 340 11.87 4.34 32.29
C GLY A 340 11.84 3.26 31.19
N LYS A 341 10.82 2.41 31.12
CA LYS A 341 10.69 1.43 30.03
C LYS A 341 10.23 2.14 28.75
N VAL A 342 10.98 1.93 27.65
CA VAL A 342 10.64 2.40 26.31
C VAL A 342 10.52 1.19 25.39
N ASN A 343 9.43 1.09 24.66
CA ASN A 343 9.17 -0.01 23.73
C ASN A 343 9.46 0.41 22.28
N PRO A 344 9.80 -0.55 21.39
CA PRO A 344 10.06 -0.31 19.97
C PRO A 344 8.75 -0.12 19.17
N VAL A 345 7.93 0.87 19.53
CA VAL A 345 6.54 1.02 19.05
C VAL A 345 6.43 1.28 17.55
N ILE A 346 7.45 1.90 16.93
CA ILE A 346 7.44 2.15 15.48
C ILE A 346 7.63 0.84 14.69
N PRO A 347 8.63 -0.01 14.94
CA PRO A 347 8.66 -1.34 14.34
C PRO A 347 7.41 -2.18 14.61
N GLU A 348 6.81 -2.08 15.80
CA GLU A 348 5.60 -2.82 16.16
C GLU A 348 4.38 -2.40 15.32
N VAL A 349 4.16 -1.11 15.08
CA VAL A 349 3.06 -0.66 14.22
C VAL A 349 3.26 -1.09 12.76
N VAL A 350 4.50 -1.11 12.26
CA VAL A 350 4.80 -1.61 10.91
C VAL A 350 4.52 -3.12 10.81
N ASN A 351 4.83 -3.91 11.85
CA ASN A 351 4.42 -5.32 11.89
C ASN A 351 2.89 -5.47 11.79
N GLN A 352 2.11 -4.64 12.49
CA GLN A 352 0.65 -4.69 12.44
C GLN A 352 0.11 -4.33 11.04
N VAL A 353 0.69 -3.32 10.40
CA VAL A 353 0.38 -2.99 9.00
C VAL A 353 0.64 -4.19 8.09
N ALA A 354 1.76 -4.88 8.26
CA ALA A 354 2.07 -6.06 7.46
C ALA A 354 1.03 -7.19 7.66
N PHE A 355 0.58 -7.43 8.89
CA PHE A 355 -0.44 -8.46 9.18
C PHE A 355 -1.77 -8.13 8.51
N GLU A 356 -2.16 -6.85 8.48
CA GLU A 356 -3.35 -6.41 7.77
C GLU A 356 -3.22 -6.61 6.25
N VAL A 357 -2.06 -6.28 5.67
CA VAL A 357 -1.80 -6.50 4.24
C VAL A 357 -1.89 -7.98 3.86
N PHE A 358 -1.43 -8.89 4.74
CA PHE A 358 -1.59 -10.35 4.53
C PHE A 358 -3.07 -10.75 4.46
N GLY A 359 -3.89 -10.21 5.37
CA GLY A 359 -5.34 -10.45 5.36
C GLY A 359 -6.03 -9.86 4.12
N ASN A 360 -5.62 -8.66 3.70
CA ASN A 360 -6.14 -8.00 2.50
C ASN A 360 -5.79 -8.79 1.23
N ASP A 361 -4.58 -9.35 1.12
CA ASP A 361 -4.19 -10.21 -0.01
C ASP A 361 -5.07 -11.46 -0.13
N LEU A 362 -5.41 -12.07 0.99
CA LEU A 362 -6.34 -13.19 1.01
C LEU A 362 -7.74 -12.77 0.56
N THR A 363 -8.19 -11.59 0.99
CA THR A 363 -9.47 -11.01 0.55
C THR A 363 -9.50 -10.78 -0.96
N VAL A 364 -8.45 -10.20 -1.53
CA VAL A 364 -8.32 -10.00 -3.00
C VAL A 364 -8.36 -11.34 -3.74
N THR A 365 -7.65 -12.36 -3.22
CA THR A 365 -7.62 -13.70 -3.81
C THR A 365 -9.02 -14.32 -3.90
N PHE A 366 -9.79 -14.32 -2.81
CA PHE A 366 -11.14 -14.87 -2.79
C PHE A 366 -12.10 -14.05 -3.66
N ALA A 367 -12.00 -12.73 -3.63
CA ALA A 367 -12.86 -11.85 -4.43
C ALA A 367 -12.60 -12.00 -5.93
N ALA A 368 -11.35 -12.19 -6.33
CA ALA A 368 -10.98 -12.44 -7.72
C ALA A 368 -11.47 -13.80 -8.21
N GLU A 369 -11.31 -14.86 -7.39
CA GLU A 369 -11.77 -16.23 -7.71
C GLU A 369 -13.30 -16.33 -7.83
N ALA A 370 -14.03 -15.56 -7.02
CA ALA A 370 -15.49 -15.62 -6.95
C ALA A 370 -16.22 -14.98 -8.16
N GLY A 371 -15.51 -14.34 -9.11
CA GLY A 371 -16.07 -13.84 -10.35
C GLY A 371 -16.72 -14.98 -11.17
N GLN A 372 -17.84 -14.67 -11.83
CA GLN A 372 -18.58 -15.66 -12.61
C GLN A 372 -18.90 -15.12 -14.00
N LEU A 373 -18.63 -15.95 -15.03
CA LEU A 373 -18.95 -15.67 -16.43
C LEU A 373 -18.31 -14.33 -16.90
N GLN A 374 -19.08 -13.34 -17.33
CA GLN A 374 -18.60 -12.15 -18.01
C GLN A 374 -18.34 -10.94 -17.11
N LEU A 375 -18.42 -11.09 -15.78
CA LEU A 375 -18.20 -9.99 -14.82
C LEU A 375 -17.69 -10.50 -13.49
N ASN A 376 -16.76 -9.80 -12.86
CA ASN A 376 -16.48 -9.93 -11.44
C ASN A 376 -17.27 -8.88 -10.63
N ALA A 377 -18.22 -9.34 -9.81
CA ALA A 377 -19.06 -8.45 -9.00
C ALA A 377 -18.39 -7.94 -7.71
N PHE A 378 -17.17 -8.40 -7.41
CA PHE A 378 -16.50 -8.17 -6.12
C PHE A 378 -15.35 -7.16 -6.19
N GLU A 379 -15.20 -6.44 -7.29
CA GLU A 379 -14.19 -5.36 -7.41
C GLU A 379 -14.28 -4.29 -6.30
N PRO A 380 -15.44 -3.91 -5.73
CA PRO A 380 -15.48 -2.97 -4.61
C PRO A 380 -14.68 -3.43 -3.39
N VAL A 381 -14.74 -4.71 -3.00
CA VAL A 381 -13.94 -5.21 -1.88
C VAL A 381 -12.47 -5.38 -2.27
N ILE A 382 -12.15 -5.68 -3.54
CA ILE A 382 -10.79 -5.66 -4.08
C ILE A 382 -10.21 -4.24 -3.94
N ALA A 383 -10.94 -3.22 -4.39
CA ALA A 383 -10.55 -1.81 -4.26
C ALA A 383 -10.28 -1.43 -2.80
N SER A 384 -11.20 -1.77 -1.90
CA SER A 384 -11.05 -1.52 -0.46
C SER A 384 -9.78 -2.16 0.11
N ALA A 385 -9.53 -3.43 -0.19
CA ALA A 385 -8.35 -4.16 0.29
C ALA A 385 -7.04 -3.58 -0.26
N LEU A 386 -6.99 -3.26 -1.56
CA LEU A 386 -5.82 -2.69 -2.21
C LEU A 386 -5.50 -1.29 -1.69
N PHE A 387 -6.47 -0.36 -1.67
CA PHE A 387 -6.20 1.02 -1.25
C PHE A 387 -5.85 1.14 0.23
N ARG A 388 -6.42 0.30 1.09
CA ARG A 388 -5.98 0.18 2.48
C ARG A 388 -4.54 -0.29 2.56
N SER A 389 -4.17 -1.31 1.79
CA SER A 389 -2.80 -1.84 1.76
C SER A 389 -1.81 -0.79 1.26
N PHE A 390 -2.11 -0.09 0.16
CA PHE A 390 -1.28 1.01 -0.35
C PHE A 390 -1.12 2.12 0.68
N GLY A 391 -2.23 2.64 1.22
CA GLY A 391 -2.20 3.75 2.17
C GLY A 391 -1.43 3.41 3.44
N HIS A 392 -1.66 2.22 4.00
CA HIS A 392 -0.98 1.79 5.22
C HIS A 392 0.50 1.48 4.99
N LEU A 393 0.89 0.87 3.86
CA LEU A 393 2.30 0.64 3.52
C LEU A 393 3.04 1.95 3.27
N THR A 394 2.43 2.91 2.57
CA THR A 394 2.99 4.25 2.37
C THR A 394 3.27 4.94 3.71
N ALA A 395 2.26 4.98 4.59
CA ALA A 395 2.40 5.56 5.92
C ALA A 395 3.43 4.81 6.78
N ALA A 396 3.49 3.48 6.68
CA ALA A 396 4.46 2.65 7.40
C ALA A 396 5.89 2.93 6.96
N CYS A 397 6.15 3.04 5.64
CA CYS A 397 7.48 3.39 5.11
C CYS A 397 7.94 4.76 5.61
N MET A 398 7.10 5.79 5.49
CA MET A 398 7.41 7.13 5.98
C MET A 398 7.66 7.16 7.49
N THR A 399 6.77 6.52 8.26
CA THR A 399 6.87 6.45 9.72
C THR A 399 8.14 5.70 10.16
N LEU A 400 8.46 4.58 9.52
CA LEU A 400 9.66 3.80 9.84
C LEU A 400 10.94 4.59 9.53
N ALA A 401 11.00 5.29 8.38
CA ALA A 401 12.12 6.12 8.01
C ALA A 401 12.32 7.26 9.02
N ASP A 402 11.30 8.09 9.22
CA ASP A 402 11.45 9.36 9.93
C ASP A 402 11.45 9.22 11.45
N LYS A 403 10.68 8.26 12.00
CA LYS A 403 10.50 8.08 13.45
C LYS A 403 11.32 6.93 14.04
N CYS A 404 12.03 6.16 13.19
CA CYS A 404 12.86 5.06 13.66
C CYS A 404 14.24 5.09 13.02
N VAL A 405 14.36 4.75 11.71
CA VAL A 405 15.65 4.47 11.06
C VAL A 405 16.63 5.64 11.16
N LYS A 406 16.20 6.85 10.80
CA LYS A 406 17.07 8.05 10.85
C LYS A 406 17.66 8.33 12.23
N GLY A 407 16.95 7.95 13.30
CA GLY A 407 17.39 8.17 14.68
C GLY A 407 18.13 6.99 15.31
N ILE A 408 18.34 5.87 14.61
CA ILE A 408 19.07 4.71 15.14
C ILE A 408 20.52 5.08 15.44
N THR A 409 21.00 4.69 16.62
CA THR A 409 22.41 4.77 17.02
C THR A 409 22.92 3.36 17.33
N ALA A 410 24.24 3.15 17.14
CA ALA A 410 24.90 1.90 17.49
C ALA A 410 25.48 1.97 18.92
N ASN A 411 25.70 0.80 19.53
CA ASN A 411 26.44 0.64 20.79
C ASN A 411 27.79 -0.05 20.52
N PRO A 412 28.84 0.69 20.10
CA PRO A 412 30.10 0.10 19.64
C PRO A 412 30.80 -0.79 20.66
N GLU A 413 30.78 -0.42 21.94
CA GLU A 413 31.37 -1.22 23.01
C GLU A 413 30.68 -2.57 23.15
N ARG A 414 29.32 -2.57 23.10
CA ARG A 414 28.55 -3.81 23.18
C ARG A 414 28.82 -4.72 21.99
N LEU A 415 28.91 -4.16 20.79
CA LEU A 415 29.25 -4.91 19.58
C LEU A 415 30.64 -5.56 19.70
N ARG A 416 31.65 -4.77 20.15
CA ARG A 416 33.02 -5.24 20.36
C ARG A 416 33.11 -6.34 21.42
N GLU A 417 32.53 -6.12 22.61
CA GLU A 417 32.54 -7.11 23.69
C GLU A 417 31.92 -8.43 23.27
N THR A 418 30.76 -8.39 22.57
CA THR A 418 30.07 -9.57 22.09
C THR A 418 30.92 -10.33 21.07
N LEU A 419 31.58 -9.64 20.15
CA LEU A 419 32.45 -10.22 19.15
C LEU A 419 33.70 -10.88 19.80
N GLU A 420 34.40 -10.15 20.67
CA GLU A 420 35.63 -10.62 21.32
C GLU A 420 35.40 -11.86 22.18
N ARG A 421 34.22 -11.98 22.80
CA ARG A 421 33.85 -13.14 23.65
C ARG A 421 33.34 -14.34 22.89
N SER A 422 33.02 -14.19 21.60
CA SER A 422 32.46 -15.28 20.80
C SER A 422 33.55 -16.28 20.42
N VAL A 423 33.24 -17.55 20.60
CA VAL A 423 34.07 -18.67 20.13
C VAL A 423 34.11 -18.76 18.60
N ALA A 424 33.19 -18.13 17.92
CA ALA A 424 33.08 -18.10 16.46
C ALA A 424 34.30 -17.42 15.78
N LEU A 425 35.06 -16.57 16.50
CA LEU A 425 36.31 -16.01 16.02
C LEU A 425 37.35 -17.06 15.65
N ALA A 426 37.28 -18.28 16.25
CA ALA A 426 38.13 -19.39 15.88
C ALA A 426 38.03 -19.74 14.37
N THR A 427 36.90 -19.50 13.73
CA THR A 427 36.71 -19.69 12.28
C THR A 427 37.72 -18.91 11.45
N ALA A 428 38.02 -17.67 11.84
CA ALA A 428 39.00 -16.82 11.16
C ALA A 428 40.45 -17.37 11.24
N LEU A 429 40.69 -18.27 12.15
CA LEU A 429 42.01 -18.90 12.33
C LEU A 429 42.18 -20.18 11.50
N ASN A 430 41.16 -20.71 10.85
CA ASN A 430 41.22 -21.93 10.02
C ASN A 430 42.35 -21.90 8.99
N PRO A 431 42.59 -20.78 8.24
CA PRO A 431 43.69 -20.73 7.27
C PRO A 431 45.07 -20.82 7.88
N TYR A 432 45.24 -20.43 9.14
CA TYR A 432 46.55 -20.40 9.83
C TYR A 432 46.81 -21.65 10.65
N LEU A 433 45.81 -22.17 11.32
CA LEU A 433 45.95 -23.29 12.27
C LEU A 433 45.42 -24.61 11.70
N GLY A 434 44.62 -24.56 10.64
CA GLY A 434 43.84 -25.69 10.15
C GLY A 434 42.60 -25.94 11.02
N TYR A 435 41.58 -26.56 10.44
CA TYR A 435 40.27 -26.79 11.07
C TYR A 435 40.35 -27.48 12.42
N LYS A 436 41.15 -28.58 12.50
CA LYS A 436 41.27 -29.40 13.74
C LYS A 436 41.80 -28.60 14.93
N ARG A 437 42.83 -27.76 14.71
CA ARG A 437 43.38 -26.92 15.78
C ARG A 437 42.46 -25.77 16.16
N ALA A 438 41.85 -25.13 15.19
CA ALA A 438 40.86 -24.09 15.43
C ALA A 438 39.66 -24.61 16.22
N THR A 439 39.16 -25.81 15.91
CA THR A 439 38.12 -26.49 16.69
C THR A 439 38.55 -26.75 18.15
N SER A 440 39.79 -27.18 18.36
CA SER A 440 40.32 -27.36 19.73
C SER A 440 40.44 -26.05 20.50
N VAL A 441 40.82 -24.97 19.84
CA VAL A 441 40.85 -23.61 20.44
C VAL A 441 39.44 -23.16 20.84
N ALA A 442 38.46 -23.36 19.97
CA ALA A 442 37.05 -23.01 20.25
C ALA A 442 36.51 -23.82 21.46
N ALA A 443 36.80 -25.12 21.52
CA ALA A 443 36.40 -25.99 22.64
C ALA A 443 37.02 -25.53 23.96
N ASP A 444 38.31 -25.22 23.97
CA ASP A 444 39.02 -24.75 25.17
C ASP A 444 38.51 -23.38 25.63
N ALA A 445 38.26 -22.47 24.68
CA ALA A 445 37.66 -21.16 24.97
C ALA A 445 36.28 -21.31 25.61
N HIS A 446 35.44 -22.16 25.05
CA HIS A 446 34.10 -22.43 25.58
C HIS A 446 34.16 -23.05 27.00
N ALA A 447 34.99 -24.05 27.20
CA ALA A 447 35.11 -24.75 28.49
C ALA A 447 35.71 -23.87 29.60
N SER A 448 36.66 -22.99 29.26
CA SER A 448 37.36 -22.13 30.23
C SER A 448 36.74 -20.76 30.44
N GLY A 449 35.79 -20.32 29.58
CA GLY A 449 35.25 -18.92 29.54
C GLY A 449 36.26 -17.87 29.06
N LYS A 450 37.43 -18.30 28.57
CA LYS A 450 38.45 -17.41 27.98
C LYS A 450 38.10 -17.00 26.55
N THR A 451 38.64 -15.89 26.11
CA THR A 451 38.55 -15.47 24.70
C THR A 451 39.42 -16.36 23.80
N ILE A 452 39.12 -16.37 22.51
CA ILE A 452 39.96 -17.05 21.50
C ILE A 452 41.38 -16.51 21.54
N ARG A 453 41.59 -15.21 21.73
CA ARG A 453 42.90 -14.55 21.85
C ARG A 453 43.68 -15.14 23.03
N GLU A 454 43.10 -15.20 24.22
CA GLU A 454 43.74 -15.74 25.41
C GLU A 454 44.13 -17.19 25.26
N VAL A 455 43.30 -18.03 24.65
CA VAL A 455 43.60 -19.45 24.41
C VAL A 455 44.73 -19.61 23.40
N VAL A 456 44.72 -18.91 22.28
CA VAL A 456 45.72 -19.00 21.23
C VAL A 456 47.10 -18.56 21.74
N LEU A 457 47.19 -17.42 22.44
CA LEU A 457 48.44 -16.92 23.03
C LEU A 457 48.91 -17.81 24.17
N GLY A 458 48.03 -18.23 25.07
CA GLY A 458 48.36 -19.11 26.19
C GLY A 458 48.89 -20.49 25.77
N ARG A 459 48.41 -20.98 24.61
CA ARG A 459 48.88 -22.24 23.98
C ARG A 459 50.07 -22.06 23.03
N GLN A 460 50.53 -20.82 22.86
CA GLN A 460 51.63 -20.42 21.94
C GLN A 460 51.41 -20.91 20.50
N LEU A 461 50.16 -20.91 20.03
CA LEU A 461 49.82 -21.36 18.68
C LEU A 461 50.14 -20.32 17.58
N MET A 462 50.14 -19.03 17.94
CA MET A 462 50.48 -17.88 17.09
C MET A 462 51.16 -16.84 17.95
N THR A 463 51.97 -15.99 17.32
CA THR A 463 52.46 -14.73 17.94
C THR A 463 51.33 -13.70 18.01
N GLU A 464 51.45 -12.71 18.88
CA GLU A 464 50.51 -11.61 18.99
C GLU A 464 50.33 -10.89 17.64
N ALA A 465 51.41 -10.57 16.94
CA ALA A 465 51.43 -9.93 15.63
C ALA A 465 50.67 -10.79 14.55
N GLN A 466 50.87 -12.11 14.55
CA GLN A 466 50.15 -13.01 13.64
C GLN A 466 48.67 -13.04 13.95
N LEU A 467 48.29 -13.04 15.21
CA LEU A 467 46.91 -13.05 15.64
C LEU A 467 46.19 -11.73 15.31
N ASP A 468 46.87 -10.61 15.52
CA ASP A 468 46.37 -9.27 15.15
C ASP A 468 46.13 -9.17 13.64
N GLU A 469 47.02 -9.69 12.82
CA GLU A 469 46.85 -9.76 11.37
C GLU A 469 45.66 -10.66 10.97
N ALA A 470 45.51 -11.81 11.65
CA ALA A 470 44.40 -12.73 11.36
C ALA A 470 43.04 -12.17 11.77
N LEU A 471 42.97 -11.39 12.82
CA LEU A 471 41.75 -10.80 13.38
C LEU A 471 41.54 -9.33 13.02
N ARG A 472 42.31 -8.78 12.11
CA ARG A 472 42.08 -7.39 11.63
C ARG A 472 40.70 -7.29 10.94
N PRO A 473 40.03 -6.14 11.00
CA PRO A 473 38.67 -5.98 10.48
C PRO A 473 38.45 -6.48 9.06
N ASP A 474 39.30 -6.07 8.11
CA ASP A 474 39.19 -6.44 6.70
C ASP A 474 39.37 -7.95 6.48
N ALA A 475 40.20 -8.59 7.33
CA ALA A 475 40.40 -10.05 7.27
C ALA A 475 39.16 -10.84 7.71
N LEU A 476 38.32 -10.22 8.53
CA LEU A 476 37.14 -10.88 9.09
C LEU A 476 35.90 -10.78 8.20
N ILE A 477 35.81 -9.78 7.31
CA ILE A 477 34.57 -9.44 6.60
C ILE A 477 34.65 -9.56 5.08
N GLN A 478 35.81 -9.95 4.51
CA GLN A 478 36.00 -10.09 3.07
C GLN A 478 36.71 -11.40 2.72
N PRO A 479 36.35 -12.03 1.60
CA PRO A 479 37.13 -13.13 1.05
C PRO A 479 38.55 -12.71 0.74
N ARG A 480 39.54 -13.58 1.03
CA ARG A 480 40.94 -13.33 0.66
C ARG A 480 41.64 -14.62 0.27
N VAL A 481 42.72 -14.49 -0.49
CA VAL A 481 43.65 -15.58 -0.78
C VAL A 481 44.66 -15.65 0.35
N TYR A 482 44.95 -16.86 0.85
CA TYR A 482 45.87 -17.17 1.94
C TYR A 482 47.16 -17.79 1.41
#